data_5cd2a635cd45481746f12ce9d5d1908d
#
_entry.id   5cd2a635cd45481746f12ce9d5d1908d
#
_cell.length_a   1.000
_cell.length_b   1.000
_cell.length_c   1.000
_cell.angle_alpha   90.00
_cell.angle_beta   90.00
_cell.angle_gamma   90.00
#
_symmetry.space_group_name_H-M   'P 1'
#
loop_
_entity.id
_entity.type
_entity.pdbx_description
1 polymer ?
#
loop_
_entity_poly.entity_id
_entity_poly.type
_entity_poly.pdbx_seq_one_letter_code
_entity_poly.pdbx_strand_id
1 'polypeptide(L)'
;MQQRQAVVAKTAARYQRSRKKEKSMILSELVELTEYSRAYARRVLRQHGQRLKPGKQSLVVDVRLRAPRQRSAFYDEKVKAALLKIWRMMDYICGKRMQPALAEMVVVLERHNELHCDRLTKQKLLRVSAATIDRLLRTERRKYELRGKARTKPGTLLKHQIPIRTFAEWDEQQPGFGEIDLVGHEGGVAAGDYCQTLDLTDIATTWTETLAVRNKAQARVFEALQKVRKNLPFPLLGLDSDNGSEFINDELLRYCKHERISFTRSRPYRKNDSCFVEQKNYSIVRRAVGYARYDTDEQCQLLNELYSYLRLYTNFFLPTMKLKSKERVGSRVKKRYDQALTPYQRVLQSKLVSKAKKDQLRTKYATLNPAALKRKLERLQQRLAKTTSQTNWRECARMVAVTAAQRTNPF
;
A
#
# COMPACT_ATOMS: atom_id res chain seq x y z
N MET A 1 -9.83 -14.00 -26.88
CA MET A 1 -8.78 -14.37 -27.85
C MET A 1 -8.62 -15.90 -28.00
N GLN A 2 -8.55 -16.68 -26.95
CA GLN A 2 -8.37 -18.14 -27.00
C GLN A 2 -9.46 -18.87 -27.80
N GLN A 3 -10.73 -18.51 -27.65
CA GLN A 3 -11.84 -19.12 -28.39
C GLN A 3 -11.73 -18.91 -29.91
N ARG A 4 -11.40 -17.69 -30.38
CA ARG A 4 -11.19 -17.40 -31.80
C ARG A 4 -10.03 -18.21 -32.40
N GLN A 5 -8.98 -18.44 -31.59
CA GLN A 5 -7.83 -19.25 -32.01
C GLN A 5 -8.18 -20.76 -32.15
N ALA A 6 -9.01 -21.28 -31.24
CA ALA A 6 -9.49 -22.64 -31.29
C ALA A 6 -10.35 -22.89 -32.54
N VAL A 7 -11.24 -21.96 -32.88
CA VAL A 7 -12.06 -22.01 -34.11
C VAL A 7 -11.17 -22.00 -35.35
N VAL A 8 -10.17 -21.13 -35.43
CA VAL A 8 -9.21 -21.07 -36.53
C VAL A 8 -8.44 -22.40 -36.68
N ALA A 9 -7.97 -22.96 -35.56
CA ALA A 9 -7.21 -24.22 -35.59
C ALA A 9 -8.06 -25.37 -36.13
N LYS A 10 -9.34 -25.43 -35.71
CA LYS A 10 -10.27 -26.48 -36.15
C LYS A 10 -10.65 -26.36 -37.64
N THR A 11 -10.81 -25.13 -38.15
CA THR A 11 -11.24 -24.86 -39.51
C THR A 11 -10.11 -24.84 -40.54
N ALA A 12 -8.88 -24.57 -40.09
CA ALA A 12 -7.73 -24.44 -41.01
C ALA A 12 -7.42 -25.70 -41.81
N ALA A 13 -7.46 -26.88 -41.18
CA ALA A 13 -7.22 -28.16 -41.89
C ALA A 13 -8.27 -28.43 -42.96
N ARG A 14 -9.56 -28.16 -42.67
CA ARG A 14 -10.67 -28.27 -43.63
C ARG A 14 -10.48 -27.27 -44.76
N TYR A 15 -10.18 -26.00 -44.48
CA TYR A 15 -9.94 -24.97 -45.49
C TYR A 15 -8.79 -25.29 -46.42
N GLN A 16 -7.69 -25.81 -45.93
CA GLN A 16 -6.52 -26.13 -46.76
C GLN A 16 -6.77 -27.25 -47.74
N ARG A 17 -7.61 -28.26 -47.40
CA ARG A 17 -7.96 -29.39 -48.23
C ARG A 17 -9.11 -29.14 -49.20
N SER A 18 -9.91 -28.09 -48.98
CA SER A 18 -11.13 -27.79 -49.73
C SER A 18 -10.88 -27.19 -51.10
N ARG A 19 -11.86 -27.34 -52.04
CA ARG A 19 -11.87 -26.72 -53.38
C ARG A 19 -12.26 -25.25 -53.31
N LYS A 20 -12.10 -24.49 -54.41
CA LYS A 20 -12.28 -23.00 -54.44
C LYS A 20 -13.66 -22.53 -53.93
N LYS A 21 -14.75 -23.16 -54.31
CA LYS A 21 -16.12 -22.81 -53.86
C LYS A 21 -16.26 -23.01 -52.35
N GLU A 22 -15.85 -24.18 -51.86
CA GLU A 22 -15.92 -24.55 -50.45
C GLU A 22 -15.01 -23.70 -49.56
N LYS A 23 -13.82 -23.33 -50.06
CA LYS A 23 -12.94 -22.34 -49.38
C LYS A 23 -13.63 -20.99 -49.15
N SER A 24 -14.47 -20.56 -50.11
CA SER A 24 -15.22 -19.31 -49.95
C SER A 24 -16.30 -19.42 -48.88
N MET A 25 -16.98 -20.56 -48.75
CA MET A 25 -17.96 -20.78 -47.69
C MET A 25 -17.32 -20.83 -46.31
N ILE A 26 -16.25 -21.61 -46.14
CA ILE A 26 -15.49 -21.71 -44.87
C ILE A 26 -14.96 -20.32 -44.45
N LEU A 27 -14.57 -19.50 -45.41
CA LEU A 27 -14.09 -18.14 -45.14
C LEU A 27 -15.23 -17.25 -44.66
N SER A 28 -16.43 -17.39 -45.20
CA SER A 28 -17.61 -16.63 -44.75
C SER A 28 -18.04 -17.08 -43.37
N GLU A 29 -18.12 -18.40 -43.09
CA GLU A 29 -18.37 -18.93 -41.74
C GLU A 29 -17.37 -18.43 -40.71
N LEU A 30 -16.07 -18.39 -41.04
CA LEU A 30 -15.06 -17.91 -40.10
C LEU A 30 -15.16 -16.41 -39.86
N VAL A 31 -15.47 -15.63 -40.88
CA VAL A 31 -15.68 -14.14 -40.73
C VAL A 31 -16.86 -13.88 -39.82
N GLU A 32 -17.97 -14.57 -39.97
CA GLU A 32 -19.16 -14.47 -39.16
C GLU A 32 -18.88 -14.82 -37.68
N LEU A 33 -18.21 -15.96 -37.44
CA LEU A 33 -17.89 -16.43 -36.09
C LEU A 33 -16.83 -15.60 -35.35
N THR A 34 -15.90 -14.96 -36.07
CA THR A 34 -14.74 -14.34 -35.47
C THR A 34 -14.71 -12.82 -35.62
N GLU A 35 -15.58 -12.26 -36.49
CA GLU A 35 -15.57 -10.84 -36.89
C GLU A 35 -14.22 -10.39 -37.51
N TYR A 36 -13.46 -11.31 -38.07
CA TYR A 36 -12.22 -10.98 -38.77
C TYR A 36 -12.53 -10.38 -40.16
N SER A 37 -11.72 -9.45 -40.62
CA SER A 37 -11.78 -9.06 -42.03
C SER A 37 -11.51 -10.29 -42.92
N ARG A 38 -12.21 -10.37 -44.06
CA ARG A 38 -12.09 -11.50 -44.99
C ARG A 38 -10.65 -11.74 -45.46
N ALA A 39 -9.88 -10.68 -45.65
CA ALA A 39 -8.45 -10.73 -46.00
C ALA A 39 -7.62 -11.35 -44.88
N TYR A 40 -7.86 -10.97 -43.63
CA TYR A 40 -7.19 -11.53 -42.46
C TYR A 40 -7.54 -12.99 -42.23
N ALA A 41 -8.82 -13.33 -42.28
CA ALA A 41 -9.30 -14.72 -42.17
C ALA A 41 -8.64 -15.64 -43.22
N ARG A 42 -8.59 -15.21 -44.48
CA ARG A 42 -7.91 -15.94 -45.57
C ARG A 42 -6.45 -16.18 -45.26
N ARG A 43 -5.74 -15.14 -44.81
CA ARG A 43 -4.31 -15.24 -44.44
C ARG A 43 -4.07 -16.24 -43.31
N VAL A 44 -4.87 -16.15 -42.24
CA VAL A 44 -4.74 -17.01 -41.07
C VAL A 44 -5.01 -18.48 -41.40
N LEU A 45 -6.06 -18.79 -42.19
CA LEU A 45 -6.36 -20.16 -42.60
C LEU A 45 -5.33 -20.75 -43.56
N ARG A 46 -4.79 -19.94 -44.48
CA ARG A 46 -3.73 -20.38 -45.39
C ARG A 46 -2.41 -20.70 -44.70
N GLN A 47 -2.04 -19.86 -43.73
CA GLN A 47 -0.75 -19.94 -43.04
C GLN A 47 -0.77 -20.83 -41.80
N HIS A 48 -1.91 -21.35 -41.40
CA HIS A 48 -2.02 -22.21 -40.23
C HIS A 48 -1.27 -23.53 -40.45
N GLY A 49 -0.27 -23.81 -39.63
CA GLY A 49 0.49 -25.06 -39.66
C GLY A 49 1.44 -25.22 -40.84
N GLN A 50 1.69 -24.14 -41.64
CA GLN A 50 2.67 -24.21 -42.73
C GLN A 50 4.09 -24.33 -42.18
N ARG A 51 4.85 -25.29 -42.75
CA ARG A 51 6.29 -25.42 -42.49
C ARG A 51 7.06 -24.55 -43.49
N LEU A 52 7.80 -23.58 -43.00
CA LEU A 52 8.79 -22.86 -43.80
C LEU A 52 10.10 -23.67 -43.81
N LYS A 53 10.66 -23.88 -44.98
CA LYS A 53 11.97 -24.51 -45.15
C LYS A 53 13.00 -23.45 -45.52
N PRO A 54 13.66 -22.81 -44.54
CA PRO A 54 14.83 -22.00 -44.85
C PRO A 54 16.05 -22.91 -44.99
N GLY A 55 16.45 -23.17 -46.22
CA GLY A 55 17.60 -24.04 -46.55
C GLY A 55 17.35 -25.54 -46.36
N LYS A 56 18.37 -26.28 -45.92
CA LYS A 56 18.33 -27.74 -45.72
C LYS A 56 17.59 -28.20 -44.43
N GLN A 57 17.25 -27.30 -43.55
CA GLN A 57 16.54 -27.59 -42.28
C GLN A 57 15.08 -27.14 -42.34
N SER A 58 14.13 -28.03 -42.00
CA SER A 58 12.72 -27.68 -41.92
C SER A 58 12.37 -27.17 -40.50
N LEU A 59 12.09 -25.89 -40.35
CA LEU A 59 11.53 -25.30 -39.14
C LEU A 59 10.01 -25.21 -39.27
N VAL A 60 9.29 -25.73 -38.28
CA VAL A 60 7.85 -25.45 -38.13
C VAL A 60 7.71 -24.06 -37.55
N VAL A 61 7.50 -23.07 -38.40
CA VAL A 61 7.25 -21.69 -37.95
C VAL A 61 5.73 -21.55 -37.76
N ASP A 62 5.27 -21.49 -36.51
CA ASP A 62 3.95 -20.92 -36.24
C ASP A 62 3.99 -19.43 -36.56
N VAL A 63 3.49 -19.03 -37.72
CA VAL A 63 3.49 -17.65 -38.23
C VAL A 63 2.72 -16.70 -37.29
N ARG A 64 2.00 -17.25 -36.29
CA ARG A 64 1.35 -16.49 -35.21
C ARG A 64 2.29 -16.08 -34.09
N LEU A 65 3.42 -16.76 -33.94
CA LEU A 65 4.50 -16.34 -33.06
C LEU A 65 5.30 -15.26 -33.76
N ARG A 66 4.73 -14.06 -33.92
CA ARG A 66 5.55 -12.89 -34.18
C ARG A 66 6.53 -12.82 -33.02
N ALA A 67 7.82 -13.00 -33.33
CA ALA A 67 8.85 -12.61 -32.38
C ALA A 67 8.48 -11.22 -31.84
N PRO A 68 8.32 -11.07 -30.53
CA PRO A 68 7.97 -9.78 -29.99
C PRO A 68 9.01 -8.80 -30.55
N ARG A 69 8.56 -7.77 -31.28
CA ARG A 69 9.46 -6.72 -31.75
C ARG A 69 10.20 -6.23 -30.51
N GLN A 70 11.49 -6.51 -30.42
CA GLN A 70 12.36 -5.95 -29.40
C GLN A 70 12.43 -4.45 -29.69
N ARG A 71 11.47 -3.71 -29.14
CA ARG A 71 11.60 -2.26 -29.05
C ARG A 71 12.70 -2.01 -28.04
N SER A 72 13.70 -1.21 -28.40
CA SER A 72 14.68 -0.70 -27.43
C SER A 72 13.91 -0.18 -26.20
N ALA A 73 14.26 -0.67 -25.02
CA ALA A 73 13.55 -0.28 -23.80
C ALA A 73 13.81 1.22 -23.55
N PHE A 74 12.80 2.06 -23.67
CA PHE A 74 12.89 3.48 -23.35
C PHE A 74 13.39 3.71 -21.92
N TYR A 75 12.98 2.83 -21.00
CA TYR A 75 13.45 2.78 -19.61
C TYR A 75 14.53 1.70 -19.50
N ASP A 76 15.77 2.14 -19.50
CA ASP A 76 16.97 1.29 -19.39
C ASP A 76 17.25 0.83 -17.94
N GLU A 77 18.32 0.06 -17.75
CA GLU A 77 18.67 -0.46 -16.41
C GLU A 77 19.08 0.66 -15.44
N LYS A 78 19.62 1.81 -15.91
CA LYS A 78 19.91 2.97 -15.06
C LYS A 78 18.64 3.55 -14.44
N VAL A 79 17.60 3.74 -15.27
CA VAL A 79 16.28 4.19 -14.81
C VAL A 79 15.67 3.18 -13.84
N LYS A 80 15.76 1.89 -14.13
CA LYS A 80 15.23 0.83 -13.27
C LYS A 80 15.96 0.76 -11.93
N ALA A 81 17.29 0.89 -11.91
CA ALA A 81 18.10 0.92 -10.69
C ALA A 81 17.74 2.12 -9.80
N ALA A 82 17.64 3.32 -10.38
CA ALA A 82 17.22 4.51 -9.67
C ALA A 82 15.77 4.37 -9.13
N LEU A 83 14.85 3.87 -9.96
CA LEU A 83 13.47 3.61 -9.55
C LEU A 83 13.40 2.59 -8.41
N LEU A 84 14.18 1.53 -8.44
CA LEU A 84 14.25 0.52 -7.40
C LEU A 84 14.78 1.12 -6.08
N LYS A 85 15.79 1.97 -6.13
CA LYS A 85 16.33 2.68 -4.98
C LYS A 85 15.26 3.58 -4.33
N ILE A 86 14.58 4.40 -5.12
CA ILE A 86 13.49 5.27 -4.65
C ILE A 86 12.33 4.42 -4.08
N TRP A 87 11.95 3.33 -4.75
CA TRP A 87 10.86 2.45 -4.32
C TRP A 87 11.14 1.81 -2.95
N ARG A 88 12.39 1.42 -2.67
CA ARG A 88 12.82 0.96 -1.34
C ARG A 88 12.70 2.06 -0.30
N MET A 89 13.13 3.28 -0.64
CA MET A 89 13.01 4.45 0.25
C MET A 89 11.55 4.88 0.48
N MET A 90 10.61 4.48 -0.37
CA MET A 90 9.19 4.74 -0.23
C MET A 90 8.41 3.52 0.29
N ASP A 91 9.06 2.59 0.98
CA ASP A 91 8.46 1.41 1.59
C ASP A 91 7.63 0.55 0.62
N TYR A 92 8.16 0.30 -0.57
CA TYR A 92 7.61 -0.65 -1.54
C TYR A 92 6.16 -0.35 -1.99
N ILE A 93 5.76 0.92 -1.99
CA ILE A 93 4.40 1.33 -2.39
C ILE A 93 4.10 1.04 -3.86
N CYS A 94 2.82 0.99 -4.23
CA CYS A 94 2.40 0.77 -5.62
C CYS A 94 2.66 1.99 -6.51
N GLY A 95 2.75 1.77 -7.83
CA GLY A 95 3.02 2.82 -8.80
C GLY A 95 2.04 3.99 -8.75
N LYS A 96 0.75 3.74 -8.45
CA LYS A 96 -0.27 4.79 -8.30
C LYS A 96 0.03 5.75 -7.14
N ARG A 97 0.63 5.26 -6.06
CA ARG A 97 1.04 6.09 -4.93
C ARG A 97 2.40 6.74 -5.18
N MET A 98 3.32 6.02 -5.82
CA MET A 98 4.69 6.46 -6.04
C MET A 98 4.79 7.57 -7.09
N GLN A 99 4.08 7.43 -8.22
CA GLN A 99 4.24 8.32 -9.37
C GLN A 99 4.00 9.80 -9.03
N PRO A 100 2.94 10.22 -8.32
CA PRO A 100 2.74 11.64 -8.00
C PRO A 100 3.80 12.23 -7.07
N ALA A 101 4.40 11.41 -6.21
CA ALA A 101 5.42 11.85 -5.26
C ALA A 101 6.85 11.75 -5.80
N LEU A 102 7.03 11.15 -7.00
CA LEU A 102 8.35 10.81 -7.51
C LEU A 102 9.23 12.04 -7.75
N ALA A 103 8.65 13.11 -8.27
CA ALA A 103 9.37 14.36 -8.54
C ALA A 103 9.96 14.98 -7.27
N GLU A 104 9.13 15.11 -6.23
CA GLU A 104 9.54 15.65 -4.94
C GLU A 104 10.57 14.72 -4.26
N MET A 105 10.34 13.41 -4.31
CA MET A 105 11.25 12.43 -3.71
C MET A 105 12.64 12.45 -4.36
N VAL A 106 12.73 12.61 -5.68
CA VAL A 106 14.02 12.75 -6.38
C VAL A 106 14.77 13.97 -5.87
N VAL A 107 14.09 15.13 -5.76
CA VAL A 107 14.71 16.37 -5.25
C VAL A 107 15.20 16.20 -3.80
N VAL A 108 14.39 15.58 -2.94
CA VAL A 108 14.77 15.36 -1.54
C VAL A 108 15.96 14.41 -1.43
N LEU A 109 15.98 13.31 -2.18
CA LEU A 109 17.08 12.36 -2.14
C LEU A 109 18.37 12.92 -2.74
N GLU A 110 18.30 13.74 -3.79
CA GLU A 110 19.47 14.47 -4.33
C GLU A 110 20.03 15.47 -3.31
N ARG A 111 19.16 16.24 -2.64
CA ARG A 111 19.56 17.20 -1.58
C ARG A 111 20.40 16.55 -0.49
N HIS A 112 20.07 15.31 -0.13
CA HIS A 112 20.76 14.56 0.91
C HIS A 112 21.87 13.62 0.38
N ASN A 113 22.27 13.76 -0.89
CA ASN A 113 23.27 12.90 -1.55
C ASN A 113 22.92 11.40 -1.52
N GLU A 114 21.62 11.08 -1.46
CA GLU A 114 21.13 9.69 -1.42
C GLU A 114 20.81 9.14 -2.81
N LEU A 115 20.67 9.99 -3.82
CA LEU A 115 20.39 9.63 -5.21
C LEU A 115 21.25 10.46 -6.14
N HIS A 116 22.00 9.77 -7.02
CA HIS A 116 22.76 10.39 -8.08
C HIS A 116 22.22 9.85 -9.41
N CYS A 117 21.69 10.74 -10.24
CA CYS A 117 21.17 10.42 -11.57
C CYS A 117 21.73 11.42 -12.59
N ASP A 118 22.13 10.91 -13.76
CA ASP A 118 22.38 11.78 -14.89
C ASP A 118 21.08 12.47 -15.37
N ARG A 119 21.25 13.58 -16.10
CA ARG A 119 20.12 14.41 -16.58
C ARG A 119 19.08 13.59 -17.36
N LEU A 120 19.54 12.68 -18.21
CA LEU A 120 18.66 11.85 -19.05
C LEU A 120 17.87 10.85 -18.23
N THR A 121 18.50 10.15 -17.28
CA THR A 121 17.85 9.23 -16.35
C THR A 121 16.80 9.96 -15.50
N LYS A 122 17.13 11.16 -15.00
CA LYS A 122 16.18 11.99 -14.23
C LYS A 122 14.97 12.37 -15.07
N GLN A 123 15.16 12.83 -16.30
CA GLN A 123 14.05 13.15 -17.21
C GLN A 123 13.15 11.94 -17.48
N LYS A 124 13.72 10.76 -17.71
CA LYS A 124 12.97 9.52 -17.87
C LYS A 124 12.19 9.15 -16.62
N LEU A 125 12.80 9.25 -15.42
CA LEU A 125 12.14 8.99 -14.13
C LEU A 125 10.91 9.88 -13.93
N LEU A 126 11.00 11.18 -14.22
CA LEU A 126 9.89 12.12 -14.04
C LEU A 126 8.73 11.87 -15.02
N ARG A 127 8.97 11.20 -16.14
CA ARG A 127 7.96 10.87 -17.16
C ARG A 127 7.36 9.47 -17.00
N VAL A 128 7.83 8.67 -16.05
CA VAL A 128 7.35 7.29 -15.89
C VAL A 128 5.90 7.23 -15.41
N SER A 129 5.07 6.44 -16.06
CA SER A 129 3.69 6.24 -15.63
C SER A 129 3.59 5.23 -14.47
N ALA A 130 2.54 5.34 -13.65
CA ALA A 130 2.25 4.41 -12.55
C ALA A 130 2.22 2.94 -13.00
N ALA A 131 1.60 2.65 -14.15
CA ALA A 131 1.55 1.30 -14.71
C ALA A 131 2.92 0.79 -15.14
N THR A 132 3.77 1.67 -15.66
CA THR A 132 5.15 1.32 -16.04
C THR A 132 6.00 1.05 -14.80
N ILE A 133 5.87 1.85 -13.72
CA ILE A 133 6.50 1.58 -12.42
C ILE A 133 6.14 0.18 -11.93
N ASP A 134 4.84 -0.14 -11.88
CA ASP A 134 4.39 -1.46 -11.41
C ASP A 134 4.90 -2.61 -12.28
N ARG A 135 5.04 -2.40 -13.60
CA ARG A 135 5.59 -3.40 -14.53
C ARG A 135 7.09 -3.61 -14.34
N LEU A 136 7.87 -2.53 -14.22
CA LEU A 136 9.32 -2.60 -14.02
C LEU A 136 9.69 -3.24 -12.68
N LEU A 137 8.91 -2.96 -11.63
CA LEU A 137 9.15 -3.45 -10.28
C LEU A 137 8.44 -4.77 -9.96
N ARG A 138 7.72 -5.39 -10.91
CA ARG A 138 6.88 -6.59 -10.65
C ARG A 138 7.66 -7.76 -10.08
N THR A 139 8.84 -8.04 -10.62
CA THR A 139 9.69 -9.16 -10.17
C THR A 139 10.20 -8.91 -8.75
N GLU A 140 10.64 -7.69 -8.47
CA GLU A 140 11.12 -7.33 -7.15
C GLU A 140 10.01 -7.35 -6.10
N ARG A 141 8.82 -6.84 -6.43
CA ARG A 141 7.67 -6.79 -5.51
C ARG A 141 7.27 -8.14 -4.94
N ARG A 142 7.36 -9.21 -5.74
CA ARG A 142 7.03 -10.58 -5.29
C ARG A 142 7.89 -11.07 -4.13
N LYS A 143 9.07 -10.49 -3.91
CA LYS A 143 9.99 -10.84 -2.81
C LYS A 143 9.54 -10.26 -1.45
N TYR A 144 8.59 -9.32 -1.43
CA TYR A 144 8.23 -8.49 -0.24
C TYR A 144 6.77 -8.66 0.22
N GLU A 145 6.12 -9.78 -0.06
CA GLU A 145 4.75 -10.05 0.40
C GLU A 145 4.74 -10.61 1.83
N LEU A 146 4.03 -9.91 2.74
CA LEU A 146 3.81 -10.34 4.13
C LEU A 146 2.58 -11.23 4.25
N ARG A 147 2.64 -12.27 5.10
CA ARG A 147 1.51 -13.14 5.45
C ARG A 147 1.38 -13.26 6.97
N GLY A 148 0.17 -13.07 7.52
CA GLY A 148 -0.11 -13.20 8.96
C GLY A 148 -1.61 -13.07 9.28
N LYS A 149 -2.02 -13.39 10.53
CA LYS A 149 -3.41 -13.31 11.05
C LYS A 149 -3.43 -12.71 12.45
N ALA A 150 -4.44 -11.88 12.77
CA ALA A 150 -4.74 -11.35 14.11
C ALA A 150 -6.15 -11.73 14.56
N ARG A 151 -6.42 -11.77 15.90
CA ARG A 151 -7.72 -12.09 16.50
C ARG A 151 -8.02 -11.12 17.66
N THR A 152 -9.18 -10.42 17.65
CA THR A 152 -9.64 -9.51 18.70
C THR A 152 -11.12 -9.75 19.05
N LYS A 153 -11.56 -9.41 20.30
CA LYS A 153 -12.96 -9.54 20.80
C LYS A 153 -13.51 -8.17 21.19
N PRO A 154 -14.83 -7.87 20.95
CA PRO A 154 -15.47 -6.58 21.29
C PRO A 154 -15.80 -6.41 22.78
N GLY A 155 -15.73 -5.16 23.29
CA GLY A 155 -16.21 -4.79 24.64
C GLY A 155 -17.73 -4.54 24.72
N THR A 156 -18.30 -4.52 25.93
CA THR A 156 -19.77 -4.49 26.16
C THR A 156 -20.28 -3.34 27.04
N LEU A 157 -19.41 -2.60 27.76
CA LEU A 157 -19.80 -1.59 28.74
C LEU A 157 -20.07 -0.22 28.08
N LEU A 158 -20.98 0.58 28.66
CA LEU A 158 -21.31 1.97 28.30
C LEU A 158 -21.74 2.27 26.85
N LYS A 159 -22.02 1.28 26.05
CA LYS A 159 -22.41 1.44 24.63
C LYS A 159 -23.58 2.39 24.38
N HIS A 160 -24.51 2.51 25.32
CA HIS A 160 -25.72 3.34 25.18
C HIS A 160 -25.48 4.84 25.40
N GLN A 161 -24.36 5.24 25.99
CA GLN A 161 -24.06 6.64 26.31
C GLN A 161 -23.22 7.34 25.21
N ILE A 162 -22.62 6.58 24.30
CA ILE A 162 -21.77 7.09 23.26
C ILE A 162 -22.51 7.03 21.92
N PRO A 163 -22.69 8.15 21.19
CA PRO A 163 -23.34 8.18 19.88
C PRO A 163 -22.64 7.26 18.88
N ILE A 164 -23.43 6.61 18.02
CA ILE A 164 -22.92 5.79 16.93
C ILE A 164 -22.68 6.70 15.73
N ARG A 165 -21.48 6.62 15.16
CA ARG A 165 -21.15 7.25 13.90
C ARG A 165 -21.10 6.22 12.78
N THR A 166 -21.61 6.55 11.60
CA THR A 166 -21.64 5.64 10.46
C THR A 166 -20.65 6.09 9.38
N PHE A 167 -20.22 5.17 8.52
CA PHE A 167 -19.32 5.50 7.41
C PHE A 167 -19.87 6.58 6.46
N ALA A 168 -21.19 6.75 6.39
CA ALA A 168 -21.83 7.79 5.58
C ALA A 168 -21.61 9.21 6.13
N GLU A 169 -21.33 9.35 7.43
CA GLU A 169 -21.09 10.62 8.12
C GLU A 169 -19.62 11.07 8.09
N TRP A 170 -18.77 10.27 7.45
CA TRP A 170 -17.32 10.50 7.39
C TRP A 170 -16.85 11.44 6.28
N ASP A 171 -17.72 12.27 5.76
CA ASP A 171 -17.35 13.31 4.79
C ASP A 171 -16.66 14.53 5.45
N GLU A 172 -15.92 14.23 6.53
CA GLU A 172 -15.16 15.21 7.28
C GLU A 172 -13.95 15.65 6.46
N GLN A 173 -14.03 16.85 5.93
CA GLN A 173 -12.91 17.48 5.23
C GLN A 173 -12.03 18.31 6.20
N GLN A 174 -12.47 18.47 7.45
CA GLN A 174 -11.79 19.21 8.48
C GLN A 174 -10.78 18.34 9.21
N PRO A 175 -9.48 18.73 9.29
CA PRO A 175 -8.52 18.08 10.17
C PRO A 175 -8.94 18.17 11.63
N GLY A 176 -8.70 17.09 12.38
CA GLY A 176 -9.02 17.02 13.80
C GLY A 176 -10.04 15.95 14.16
N PHE A 177 -10.65 15.29 13.18
CA PHE A 177 -11.50 14.12 13.42
C PHE A 177 -10.72 12.85 13.16
N GLY A 178 -10.48 12.05 14.20
CA GLY A 178 -9.64 10.86 14.16
C GLY A 178 -10.35 9.59 14.55
N GLU A 179 -10.00 8.49 13.87
CA GLU A 179 -10.28 7.13 14.31
C GLU A 179 -9.16 6.63 15.20
N ILE A 180 -9.51 5.90 16.25
CA ILE A 180 -8.58 5.30 17.21
C ILE A 180 -8.80 3.80 17.33
N ASP A 181 -7.72 3.03 17.41
CA ASP A 181 -7.76 1.57 17.60
C ASP A 181 -6.52 1.06 18.33
N LEU A 182 -6.57 -0.15 18.85
CA LEU A 182 -5.45 -0.86 19.48
C LEU A 182 -5.02 -2.07 18.67
N VAL A 183 -3.75 -2.10 18.32
CA VAL A 183 -3.12 -3.25 17.64
C VAL A 183 -2.40 -4.11 18.67
N GLY A 184 -2.96 -5.27 19.00
CA GLY A 184 -2.35 -6.22 19.95
C GLY A 184 -1.12 -6.92 19.40
N HIS A 185 -0.09 -7.08 20.22
CA HIS A 185 1.14 -7.80 19.89
C HIS A 185 1.21 -9.13 20.64
N GLU A 186 0.19 -9.97 20.46
CA GLU A 186 -0.01 -11.25 21.14
C GLU A 186 0.84 -12.40 20.58
N GLY A 187 1.38 -12.29 19.35
CA GLY A 187 2.17 -13.35 18.73
C GLY A 187 1.43 -14.66 18.48
N GLY A 188 0.08 -14.59 18.38
CA GLY A 188 -0.79 -15.77 18.23
C GLY A 188 -1.24 -16.41 19.54
N VAL A 189 -0.74 -15.96 20.71
CA VAL A 189 -1.10 -16.45 22.05
C VAL A 189 -1.68 -15.29 22.84
N ALA A 190 -3.00 -15.30 23.06
CA ALA A 190 -3.72 -14.23 23.74
C ALA A 190 -3.62 -14.26 25.28
N ALA A 191 -2.95 -15.27 25.87
CA ALA A 191 -2.78 -15.40 27.31
C ALA A 191 -1.70 -14.43 27.85
N GLY A 192 -1.94 -13.89 29.05
CA GLY A 192 -1.04 -12.95 29.73
C GLY A 192 -1.01 -11.56 29.13
N ASP A 193 -0.20 -10.69 29.72
CA ASP A 193 -0.01 -9.32 29.27
C ASP A 193 0.92 -9.26 28.05
N TYR A 194 0.59 -8.37 27.13
CA TYR A 194 1.43 -8.07 25.95
C TYR A 194 1.19 -6.63 25.49
N CYS A 195 2.17 -6.07 24.82
CA CYS A 195 2.13 -4.71 24.34
C CYS A 195 0.98 -4.50 23.34
N GLN A 196 0.40 -3.32 23.40
CA GLN A 196 -0.59 -2.83 22.45
C GLN A 196 -0.02 -1.60 21.76
N THR A 197 -0.38 -1.35 20.51
CA THR A 197 -0.10 -0.08 19.84
C THR A 197 -1.40 0.70 19.67
N LEU A 198 -1.47 1.85 20.31
CA LEU A 198 -2.51 2.84 20.03
C LEU A 198 -2.22 3.45 18.66
N ASP A 199 -3.17 3.37 17.75
CA ASP A 199 -3.15 4.03 16.44
C ASP A 199 -4.26 5.07 16.41
N LEU A 200 -3.88 6.34 16.15
CA LEU A 200 -4.81 7.44 15.92
C LEU A 200 -4.59 7.98 14.52
N THR A 201 -5.60 7.89 13.68
CA THR A 201 -5.55 8.35 12.29
C THR A 201 -6.58 9.42 12.02
N ASP A 202 -6.14 10.62 11.62
CA ASP A 202 -7.01 11.70 11.16
C ASP A 202 -7.62 11.40 9.79
N ILE A 203 -8.92 11.59 9.68
CA ILE A 203 -9.70 11.20 8.50
C ILE A 203 -9.43 12.14 7.31
N ALA A 204 -9.37 13.45 7.58
CA ALA A 204 -9.19 14.45 6.55
C ALA A 204 -7.81 14.36 5.89
N THR A 205 -6.76 14.28 6.70
CA THR A 205 -5.37 14.34 6.25
C THR A 205 -4.70 12.98 6.13
N THR A 206 -5.29 11.93 6.74
CA THR A 206 -4.65 10.63 6.93
C THR A 206 -3.36 10.69 7.79
N TRP A 207 -3.20 11.76 8.57
CA TRP A 207 -2.11 11.88 9.54
C TRP A 207 -2.28 10.82 10.61
N THR A 208 -1.22 10.06 10.87
CA THR A 208 -1.28 8.93 11.79
C THR A 208 -0.21 9.07 12.87
N GLU A 209 -0.62 8.92 14.12
CA GLU A 209 0.25 8.84 15.29
C GLU A 209 0.10 7.48 15.94
N THR A 210 1.22 6.87 16.31
CA THR A 210 1.26 5.55 16.95
C THR A 210 2.06 5.60 18.25
N LEU A 211 1.60 4.91 19.29
CA LEU A 211 2.30 4.78 20.57
C LEU A 211 2.07 3.38 21.16
N ALA A 212 3.14 2.72 21.59
CA ALA A 212 3.03 1.44 22.28
C ALA A 212 2.76 1.64 23.77
N VAL A 213 1.85 0.82 24.30
CA VAL A 213 1.54 0.69 25.72
C VAL A 213 1.77 -0.76 26.18
N ARG A 214 2.07 -0.94 27.47
CA ARG A 214 2.46 -2.25 28.02
C ARG A 214 1.33 -3.28 27.98
N ASN A 215 0.10 -2.80 28.13
CA ASN A 215 -1.12 -3.61 28.03
C ASN A 215 -2.30 -2.68 27.70
N LYS A 216 -3.51 -3.22 27.57
CA LYS A 216 -4.73 -2.46 27.27
C LYS A 216 -5.45 -1.87 28.48
N ALA A 217 -4.77 -1.66 29.62
CA ALA A 217 -5.37 -1.00 30.77
C ALA A 217 -5.82 0.42 30.41
N GLN A 218 -7.04 0.78 30.80
CA GLN A 218 -7.68 2.07 30.43
C GLN A 218 -6.79 3.28 30.72
N ALA A 219 -6.20 3.36 31.93
CA ALA A 219 -5.31 4.45 32.32
C ALA A 219 -4.11 4.60 31.37
N ARG A 220 -3.47 3.49 30.96
CA ARG A 220 -2.32 3.51 30.04
C ARG A 220 -2.71 3.93 28.64
N VAL A 221 -3.87 3.46 28.16
CA VAL A 221 -4.42 3.85 26.85
C VAL A 221 -4.76 5.35 26.86
N PHE A 222 -5.33 5.83 27.94
CA PHE A 222 -5.67 7.24 28.12
C PHE A 222 -4.40 8.14 28.13
N GLU A 223 -3.38 7.80 28.92
CA GLU A 223 -2.09 8.50 28.89
C GLU A 223 -1.46 8.52 27.48
N ALA A 224 -1.55 7.39 26.77
CA ALA A 224 -1.07 7.29 25.41
C ALA A 224 -1.83 8.25 24.47
N LEU A 225 -3.15 8.31 24.59
CA LEU A 225 -3.98 9.23 23.82
C LEU A 225 -3.58 10.69 24.06
N GLN A 226 -3.36 11.08 25.31
CA GLN A 226 -2.89 12.43 25.64
C GLN A 226 -1.53 12.76 25.00
N LYS A 227 -0.60 11.78 24.96
CA LYS A 227 0.71 11.93 24.31
C LYS A 227 0.59 12.05 22.79
N VAL A 228 -0.20 11.19 22.14
CA VAL A 228 -0.42 11.26 20.68
C VAL A 228 -1.12 12.56 20.27
N ARG A 229 -2.11 13.01 21.06
CA ARG A 229 -2.80 14.29 20.83
C ARG A 229 -1.84 15.49 20.75
N LYS A 230 -0.84 15.55 21.63
CA LYS A 230 0.19 16.61 21.63
C LYS A 230 1.03 16.64 20.35
N ASN A 231 1.13 15.51 19.66
CA ASN A 231 1.91 15.37 18.43
C ASN A 231 1.14 15.77 17.16
N LEU A 232 -0.19 15.92 17.24
CA LEU A 232 -1.00 16.30 16.07
C LEU A 232 -0.66 17.72 15.61
N PRO A 233 -0.63 17.96 14.29
CA PRO A 233 -0.38 19.31 13.75
C PRO A 233 -1.62 20.22 13.77
N PHE A 234 -2.73 19.77 14.34
CA PHE A 234 -4.01 20.46 14.45
C PHE A 234 -4.72 20.02 15.73
N PRO A 235 -5.72 20.78 16.22
CA PRO A 235 -6.53 20.39 17.38
C PRO A 235 -7.28 19.09 17.11
N LEU A 236 -7.40 18.22 18.10
CA LEU A 236 -8.30 17.07 18.07
C LEU A 236 -9.72 17.54 18.40
N LEU A 237 -10.64 17.44 17.45
CA LEU A 237 -12.02 17.92 17.52
C LEU A 237 -13.03 16.79 17.71
N GLY A 238 -12.71 15.63 17.20
CA GLY A 238 -13.54 14.44 17.31
C GLY A 238 -12.72 13.17 17.34
N LEU A 239 -13.24 12.16 18.04
CA LEU A 239 -12.62 10.87 18.21
C LEU A 239 -13.67 9.78 17.99
N ASP A 240 -13.39 8.83 17.10
CA ASP A 240 -14.20 7.64 16.92
C ASP A 240 -13.41 6.40 17.28
N SER A 241 -14.02 5.50 18.08
CA SER A 241 -13.39 4.26 18.49
C SER A 241 -14.23 3.05 18.07
N ASP A 242 -13.61 1.89 18.12
CA ASP A 242 -14.37 0.65 18.13
C ASP A 242 -15.14 0.48 19.46
N ASN A 243 -15.82 -0.68 19.63
CA ASN A 243 -16.57 -0.98 20.85
C ASN A 243 -15.70 -1.65 21.93
N GLY A 244 -14.37 -1.46 21.91
CA GLY A 244 -13.47 -2.00 22.90
C GLY A 244 -13.68 -1.40 24.30
N SER A 245 -13.60 -2.20 25.37
CA SER A 245 -13.76 -1.71 26.75
C SER A 245 -12.64 -0.75 27.17
N GLU A 246 -11.52 -0.80 26.51
CA GLU A 246 -10.38 0.10 26.67
C GLU A 246 -10.68 1.55 26.29
N PHE A 247 -11.61 1.75 25.33
CA PHE A 247 -12.07 3.06 24.88
C PHE A 247 -13.43 3.44 25.43
N ILE A 248 -14.32 2.43 25.65
CA ILE A 248 -15.66 2.64 26.15
C ILE A 248 -15.62 2.67 27.69
N ASN A 249 -15.15 3.78 28.25
CA ASN A 249 -15.01 3.99 29.69
C ASN A 249 -15.33 5.45 30.10
N ASP A 250 -15.64 5.65 31.40
CA ASP A 250 -16.04 6.95 31.95
C ASP A 250 -14.92 7.99 31.93
N GLU A 251 -13.66 7.58 32.07
CA GLU A 251 -12.51 8.49 32.09
C GLU A 251 -12.33 9.15 30.72
N LEU A 252 -12.34 8.37 29.64
CA LEU A 252 -12.23 8.90 28.28
C LEU A 252 -13.44 9.75 27.90
N LEU A 253 -14.66 9.33 28.30
CA LEU A 253 -15.88 10.09 28.04
C LEU A 253 -15.85 11.45 28.73
N ARG A 254 -15.49 11.50 30.03
CA ARG A 254 -15.33 12.76 30.79
C ARG A 254 -14.26 13.67 30.21
N TYR A 255 -13.12 13.10 29.83
CA TYR A 255 -12.05 13.84 29.18
C TYR A 255 -12.51 14.45 27.86
N CYS A 256 -13.16 13.71 27.00
CA CYS A 256 -13.65 14.23 25.73
C CYS A 256 -14.68 15.36 25.94
N LYS A 257 -15.58 15.22 26.93
CA LYS A 257 -16.53 16.28 27.30
C LYS A 257 -15.82 17.54 27.82
N HIS A 258 -14.83 17.40 28.70
CA HIS A 258 -14.04 18.50 29.26
C HIS A 258 -13.27 19.24 28.16
N GLU A 259 -12.62 18.52 27.28
CA GLU A 259 -11.80 19.05 26.18
C GLU A 259 -12.63 19.47 24.95
N ARG A 260 -13.96 19.33 25.00
CA ARG A 260 -14.88 19.61 23.89
C ARG A 260 -14.56 18.79 22.63
N ILE A 261 -14.15 17.53 22.81
CA ILE A 261 -13.91 16.57 21.73
C ILE A 261 -15.19 15.76 21.54
N SER A 262 -15.73 15.74 20.32
CA SER A 262 -16.86 14.86 19.97
C SER A 262 -16.41 13.41 20.07
N PHE A 263 -17.03 12.61 20.96
CA PHE A 263 -16.69 11.21 21.08
C PHE A 263 -17.81 10.34 20.51
N THR A 264 -17.45 9.51 19.53
CA THR A 264 -18.37 8.60 18.84
C THR A 264 -17.83 7.17 18.85
N ARG A 265 -18.65 6.20 18.51
CA ARG A 265 -18.25 4.81 18.34
C ARG A 265 -18.83 4.21 17.08
N SER A 266 -18.11 3.26 16.51
CA SER A 266 -18.53 2.50 15.34
C SER A 266 -19.67 1.51 15.70
N ARG A 267 -20.45 1.12 14.70
CA ARG A 267 -21.51 0.11 14.87
C ARG A 267 -20.91 -1.26 15.15
N PRO A 268 -21.48 -2.04 16.06
CA PRO A 268 -21.04 -3.41 16.29
C PRO A 268 -21.07 -4.23 14.99
N TYR A 269 -20.02 -4.98 14.73
CA TYR A 269 -19.88 -5.89 13.57
C TYR A 269 -19.89 -5.21 12.18
N ARG A 270 -19.76 -3.89 12.09
CA ARG A 270 -19.67 -3.14 10.83
C ARG A 270 -18.23 -2.68 10.53
N LYS A 271 -17.45 -3.56 9.94
CA LYS A 271 -16.01 -3.32 9.58
C LYS A 271 -15.73 -2.08 8.72
N ASN A 272 -16.76 -1.51 8.09
CA ASN A 272 -16.58 -0.32 7.27
C ASN A 272 -16.56 0.98 8.08
N ASP A 273 -17.02 0.96 9.33
CA ASP A 273 -17.18 2.15 10.14
C ASP A 273 -15.85 2.67 10.73
N SER A 274 -14.82 1.81 10.88
CA SER A 274 -13.45 2.17 11.32
C SER A 274 -12.40 1.89 10.24
N CYS A 275 -12.75 2.14 8.99
CA CYS A 275 -11.94 1.69 7.85
C CYS A 275 -10.61 2.45 7.67
N PHE A 276 -10.50 3.67 8.18
CA PHE A 276 -9.28 4.46 8.04
C PHE A 276 -8.18 3.93 8.97
N VAL A 277 -8.49 3.73 10.26
CA VAL A 277 -7.53 3.19 11.23
C VAL A 277 -7.22 1.71 10.98
N GLU A 278 -8.22 0.88 10.66
CA GLU A 278 -7.97 -0.54 10.32
C GLU A 278 -6.97 -0.69 9.15
N GLN A 279 -7.08 0.16 8.15
CA GLN A 279 -6.12 0.18 7.05
C GLN A 279 -4.71 0.56 7.52
N LYS A 280 -4.59 1.47 8.50
CA LYS A 280 -3.32 1.91 9.08
C LYS A 280 -2.72 0.86 10.00
N ASN A 281 -3.52 0.15 10.76
CA ASN A 281 -3.09 -0.99 11.57
C ASN A 281 -2.23 -1.97 10.75
N TYR A 282 -2.67 -2.29 9.53
CA TYR A 282 -1.86 -3.12 8.64
C TYR A 282 -0.72 -2.35 7.98
N SER A 283 -1.03 -1.22 7.33
CA SER A 283 -0.09 -0.53 6.43
C SER A 283 1.02 0.24 7.15
N ILE A 284 0.84 0.56 8.43
CA ILE A 284 1.84 1.24 9.27
C ILE A 284 2.34 0.27 10.34
N VAL A 285 1.47 -0.18 11.26
CA VAL A 285 1.90 -0.95 12.43
C VAL A 285 2.40 -2.34 12.03
N ARG A 286 1.56 -3.18 11.42
CA ARG A 286 1.94 -4.56 11.08
C ARG A 286 3.08 -4.64 10.08
N ARG A 287 3.16 -3.72 9.15
CA ARG A 287 4.30 -3.65 8.22
C ARG A 287 5.60 -3.26 8.91
N ALA A 288 5.54 -2.45 9.97
CA ALA A 288 6.73 -2.02 10.69
C ALA A 288 7.23 -3.07 11.70
N VAL A 289 6.32 -3.71 12.44
CA VAL A 289 6.69 -4.58 13.58
C VAL A 289 6.20 -6.02 13.49
N GLY A 290 5.44 -6.38 12.44
CA GLY A 290 4.97 -7.74 12.18
C GLY A 290 3.89 -8.21 13.15
N TYR A 291 3.88 -9.53 13.36
CA TYR A 291 2.89 -10.24 14.18
C TYR A 291 3.54 -10.97 15.37
N ALA A 292 4.77 -10.62 15.72
CA ALA A 292 5.47 -11.22 16.84
C ALA A 292 4.83 -10.82 18.19
N ARG A 293 5.12 -11.60 19.23
CA ARG A 293 4.75 -11.25 20.60
C ARG A 293 5.78 -10.28 21.18
N TYR A 294 5.26 -9.20 21.76
CA TYR A 294 6.05 -8.22 22.52
C TYR A 294 5.38 -8.07 23.88
N ASP A 295 6.08 -8.46 24.96
CA ASP A 295 5.53 -8.53 26.31
C ASP A 295 6.48 -8.06 27.42
N THR A 296 7.59 -7.40 27.06
CA THR A 296 8.53 -6.82 28.01
C THR A 296 8.55 -5.30 27.93
N ASP A 297 9.02 -4.64 29.00
CA ASP A 297 9.15 -3.19 29.03
C ASP A 297 10.22 -2.70 28.05
N GLU A 298 11.31 -3.43 27.87
CA GLU A 298 12.32 -3.16 26.85
C GLU A 298 11.73 -3.17 25.43
N GLN A 299 10.91 -4.17 25.11
CA GLN A 299 10.23 -4.26 23.82
C GLN A 299 9.26 -3.09 23.62
N CYS A 300 8.50 -2.69 24.66
CA CYS A 300 7.62 -1.55 24.62
C CYS A 300 8.39 -0.24 24.36
N GLN A 301 9.54 -0.06 24.99
CA GLN A 301 10.43 1.09 24.76
C GLN A 301 10.99 1.08 23.33
N LEU A 302 11.43 -0.06 22.82
CA LEU A 302 11.91 -0.23 21.45
C LEU A 302 10.81 0.07 20.41
N LEU A 303 9.59 -0.38 20.67
CA LEU A 303 8.42 -0.04 19.84
C LEU A 303 8.21 1.47 19.80
N ASN A 304 8.28 2.16 20.96
CA ASN A 304 8.10 3.60 21.02
C ASN A 304 9.25 4.36 20.34
N GLU A 305 10.51 3.90 20.50
CA GLU A 305 11.63 4.45 19.74
C GLU A 305 11.39 4.30 18.22
N LEU A 306 10.95 3.14 17.78
CA LEU A 306 10.64 2.87 16.37
C LEU A 306 9.52 3.79 15.87
N TYR A 307 8.43 3.93 16.63
CA TYR A 307 7.29 4.77 16.25
C TYR A 307 7.63 6.26 16.19
N SER A 308 8.58 6.72 16.99
CA SER A 308 9.06 8.11 16.92
C SER A 308 9.67 8.47 15.55
N TYR A 309 10.32 7.53 14.89
CA TYR A 309 10.85 7.69 13.53
C TYR A 309 9.80 7.32 12.46
N LEU A 310 8.98 6.30 12.73
CA LEU A 310 7.94 5.84 11.80
C LEU A 310 6.91 6.94 11.51
N ARG A 311 6.47 7.69 12.54
CA ARG A 311 5.55 8.82 12.36
C ARG A 311 6.10 9.89 11.41
N LEU A 312 7.40 10.21 11.51
CA LEU A 312 8.05 11.16 10.60
C LEU A 312 8.13 10.61 9.18
N TYR A 313 8.51 9.35 9.06
CA TYR A 313 8.64 8.71 7.77
C TYR A 313 7.30 8.55 7.04
N THR A 314 6.26 8.09 7.74
CA THR A 314 4.94 7.85 7.14
C THR A 314 4.20 9.14 6.82
N ASN A 315 4.19 10.11 7.76
CA ASN A 315 3.43 11.34 7.58
C ASN A 315 4.07 12.30 6.56
N PHE A 316 5.39 12.33 6.46
CA PHE A 316 6.07 13.26 5.56
C PHE A 316 6.39 12.68 4.19
N PHE A 317 6.63 11.36 4.07
CA PHE A 317 7.17 10.78 2.83
C PHE A 317 6.33 9.67 2.19
N LEU A 318 5.33 9.10 2.87
CA LEU A 318 4.52 8.04 2.30
C LEU A 318 3.15 8.54 1.82
N PRO A 319 2.94 8.71 0.50
CA PRO A 319 1.66 9.17 -0.02
C PRO A 319 0.55 8.15 0.24
N THR A 320 -0.65 8.65 0.53
CA THR A 320 -1.88 7.86 0.72
C THR A 320 -2.93 8.27 -0.30
N MET A 321 -3.86 7.37 -0.61
CA MET A 321 -5.01 7.66 -1.46
C MET A 321 -6.29 7.49 -0.65
N LYS A 322 -7.20 8.46 -0.69
CA LYS A 322 -8.54 8.38 -0.10
C LYS A 322 -9.54 7.87 -1.13
N LEU A 323 -10.47 7.04 -0.70
CA LEU A 323 -11.57 6.56 -1.54
C LEU A 323 -12.56 7.72 -1.77
N LYS A 324 -12.75 8.13 -3.03
CA LYS A 324 -13.72 9.15 -3.42
C LYS A 324 -15.10 8.59 -3.73
N SER A 325 -15.15 7.46 -4.41
CA SER A 325 -16.42 6.82 -4.73
C SER A 325 -16.26 5.31 -4.87
N LYS A 326 -17.32 4.60 -4.51
CA LYS A 326 -17.45 3.15 -4.61
C LYS A 326 -18.80 2.85 -5.25
N GLU A 327 -18.78 2.32 -6.46
CA GLU A 327 -19.95 2.01 -7.26
C GLU A 327 -19.98 0.52 -7.57
N ARG A 328 -21.14 -0.11 -7.41
CA ARG A 328 -21.34 -1.50 -7.77
C ARG A 328 -21.99 -1.59 -9.15
N VAL A 329 -21.30 -2.22 -10.10
CA VAL A 329 -21.81 -2.47 -11.45
C VAL A 329 -21.88 -3.98 -11.66
N GLY A 330 -23.06 -4.55 -11.48
CA GLY A 330 -23.27 -6.00 -11.48
C GLY A 330 -22.46 -6.71 -10.37
N SER A 331 -21.66 -7.69 -10.73
CA SER A 331 -20.77 -8.43 -9.81
C SER A 331 -19.48 -7.67 -9.46
N ARG A 332 -19.16 -6.57 -10.15
CA ARG A 332 -17.91 -5.83 -9.97
C ARG A 332 -18.11 -4.56 -9.15
N VAL A 333 -17.14 -4.25 -8.28
CA VAL A 333 -17.08 -3.00 -7.54
C VAL A 333 -16.01 -2.11 -8.15
N LYS A 334 -16.43 -0.94 -8.67
CA LYS A 334 -15.54 0.12 -9.14
C LYS A 334 -15.23 1.06 -8.00
N LYS A 335 -13.93 1.24 -7.68
CA LYS A 335 -13.45 2.18 -6.68
C LYS A 335 -12.67 3.29 -7.36
N ARG A 336 -12.98 4.54 -7.04
CA ARG A 336 -12.23 5.71 -7.49
C ARG A 336 -11.55 6.34 -6.28
N TYR A 337 -10.29 6.66 -6.44
CA TYR A 337 -9.46 7.27 -5.41
C TYR A 337 -9.05 8.67 -5.83
N ASP A 338 -8.70 9.51 -4.86
CA ASP A 338 -8.07 10.79 -5.09
C ASP A 338 -6.62 10.65 -5.57
N GLN A 339 -5.98 11.79 -5.85
CA GLN A 339 -4.55 11.83 -6.10
C GLN A 339 -3.79 11.46 -4.82
N ALA A 340 -2.76 10.62 -4.97
CA ALA A 340 -1.93 10.24 -3.86
C ALA A 340 -1.13 11.45 -3.34
N LEU A 341 -1.34 11.78 -2.07
CA LEU A 341 -0.65 12.85 -1.34
C LEU A 341 -0.16 12.31 0.00
N THR A 342 0.96 12.85 0.50
CA THR A 342 1.38 12.56 1.87
C THR A 342 0.43 13.23 2.87
N PRO A 343 0.28 12.70 4.10
CA PRO A 343 -0.44 13.40 5.17
C PRO A 343 0.05 14.85 5.36
N TYR A 344 1.35 15.06 5.31
CA TYR A 344 1.97 16.39 5.35
C TYR A 344 1.44 17.32 4.25
N GLN A 345 1.41 16.88 2.99
CA GLN A 345 0.88 17.67 1.89
C GLN A 345 -0.60 18.00 2.07
N ARG A 346 -1.41 17.05 2.61
CA ARG A 346 -2.82 17.29 2.92
C ARG A 346 -2.99 18.34 4.02
N VAL A 347 -2.17 18.29 5.07
CA VAL A 347 -2.15 19.31 6.12
C VAL A 347 -1.81 20.70 5.55
N LEU A 348 -0.82 20.78 4.64
CA LEU A 348 -0.46 22.06 4.01
C LEU A 348 -1.59 22.61 3.12
N GLN A 349 -2.37 21.75 2.46
CA GLN A 349 -3.50 22.16 1.61
C GLN A 349 -4.74 22.59 2.41
N SER A 350 -4.89 22.13 3.65
CA SER A 350 -6.05 22.47 4.48
C SER A 350 -6.05 23.98 4.81
N LYS A 351 -7.17 24.64 4.60
CA LYS A 351 -7.38 26.04 4.97
C LYS A 351 -7.54 26.23 6.48
N LEU A 352 -7.85 25.16 7.21
CA LEU A 352 -8.19 25.18 8.64
C LEU A 352 -6.96 24.99 9.55
N VAL A 353 -5.81 24.69 8.99
CA VAL A 353 -4.55 24.63 9.75
C VAL A 353 -3.83 25.98 9.65
N SER A 354 -3.41 26.53 10.78
CA SER A 354 -2.76 27.85 10.87
C SER A 354 -1.47 27.92 10.05
N LYS A 355 -1.17 29.11 9.52
CA LYS A 355 0.07 29.38 8.79
C LYS A 355 1.30 29.03 9.62
N ALA A 356 1.33 29.44 10.88
CA ALA A 356 2.44 29.17 11.81
C ALA A 356 2.73 27.67 11.93
N LYS A 357 1.67 26.83 12.05
CA LYS A 357 1.84 25.38 12.12
C LYS A 357 2.34 24.77 10.81
N LYS A 358 1.85 25.26 9.68
CA LYS A 358 2.36 24.85 8.36
C LYS A 358 3.83 25.20 8.17
N ASP A 359 4.27 26.37 8.64
CA ASP A 359 5.67 26.81 8.54
C ASP A 359 6.58 25.96 9.45
N GLN A 360 6.12 25.63 10.67
CA GLN A 360 6.82 24.64 11.52
C GLN A 360 6.99 23.28 10.83
N LEU A 361 5.94 22.80 10.15
CA LEU A 361 6.02 21.54 9.43
C LEU A 361 6.95 21.62 8.22
N ARG A 362 6.99 22.74 7.49
CA ARG A 362 7.94 22.98 6.38
C ARG A 362 9.39 22.99 6.87
N THR A 363 9.66 23.68 7.96
CA THR A 363 10.98 23.68 8.60
C THR A 363 11.39 22.28 9.00
N LYS A 364 10.48 21.52 9.65
CA LYS A 364 10.74 20.13 10.00
C LYS A 364 11.00 19.26 8.78
N TYR A 365 10.19 19.38 7.74
CA TYR A 365 10.35 18.62 6.48
C TYR A 365 11.71 18.88 5.82
N ALA A 366 12.17 20.12 5.83
CA ALA A 366 13.46 20.50 5.23
C ALA A 366 14.66 19.78 5.89
N THR A 367 14.56 19.45 7.18
CA THR A 367 15.62 18.74 7.93
C THR A 367 15.56 17.20 7.80
N LEU A 368 14.48 16.65 7.27
CA LEU A 368 14.26 15.20 7.24
C LEU A 368 14.91 14.55 6.00
N ASN A 369 15.68 13.50 6.24
CA ASN A 369 16.20 12.62 5.19
C ASN A 369 15.44 11.29 5.20
N PRO A 370 14.60 10.98 4.19
CA PRO A 370 13.81 9.74 4.15
C PRO A 370 14.67 8.47 4.12
N ALA A 371 15.85 8.51 3.51
CA ALA A 371 16.76 7.38 3.47
C ALA A 371 17.40 7.12 4.84
N ALA A 372 17.79 8.17 5.56
CA ALA A 372 18.30 8.05 6.93
C ALA A 372 17.22 7.52 7.88
N LEU A 373 15.98 8.03 7.77
CA LEU A 373 14.84 7.51 8.52
C LEU A 373 14.61 6.02 8.24
N LYS A 374 14.62 5.61 6.98
CA LYS A 374 14.45 4.20 6.61
C LYS A 374 15.55 3.31 7.19
N ARG A 375 16.81 3.72 7.11
CA ARG A 375 17.95 2.98 7.74
C ARG A 375 17.83 2.89 9.26
N LYS A 376 17.35 3.96 9.92
CA LYS A 376 17.13 3.93 11.37
C LYS A 376 15.99 2.97 11.74
N LEU A 377 14.88 3.00 11.00
CA LEU A 377 13.77 2.07 11.17
C LEU A 377 14.21 0.62 10.99
N GLU A 378 14.98 0.32 9.95
CA GLU A 378 15.50 -1.03 9.69
C GLU A 378 16.42 -1.52 10.83
N ARG A 379 17.26 -0.65 11.37
CA ARG A 379 18.10 -0.99 12.54
C ARG A 379 17.26 -1.29 13.78
N LEU A 380 16.21 -0.50 14.04
CA LEU A 380 15.32 -0.71 15.18
C LEU A 380 14.49 -1.99 15.01
N GLN A 381 14.01 -2.27 13.80
CA GLN A 381 13.35 -3.53 13.47
C GLN A 381 14.26 -4.74 13.73
N GLN A 382 15.54 -4.64 13.37
CA GLN A 382 16.53 -5.69 13.66
C GLN A 382 16.77 -5.87 15.16
N ARG A 383 16.85 -4.77 15.92
CA ARG A 383 16.97 -4.84 17.39
C ARG A 383 15.74 -5.50 18.01
N LEU A 384 14.55 -5.05 17.61
CA LEU A 384 13.28 -5.60 18.09
C LEU A 384 13.14 -7.10 17.75
N ALA A 385 13.55 -7.52 16.55
CA ALA A 385 13.52 -8.93 16.15
C ALA A 385 14.44 -9.81 17.02
N LYS A 386 15.56 -9.28 17.52
CA LYS A 386 16.47 -10.02 18.41
C LYS A 386 15.89 -10.25 19.80
N THR A 387 14.91 -9.45 20.23
CA THR A 387 14.25 -9.61 21.54
C THR A 387 13.10 -10.61 21.51
N THR A 388 12.70 -11.11 20.33
CA THR A 388 11.63 -12.11 20.21
C THR A 388 12.17 -13.53 20.34
N SER A 389 11.38 -14.45 20.93
CA SER A 389 11.76 -15.87 21.05
C SER A 389 11.97 -16.51 19.67
N GLN A 390 12.83 -17.53 19.60
CA GLN A 390 13.27 -18.16 18.33
C GLN A 390 12.15 -18.69 17.42
N THR A 391 11.01 -19.03 17.97
CA THR A 391 9.84 -19.52 17.19
C THR A 391 9.22 -18.43 16.30
N ASN A 392 9.24 -17.20 16.75
CA ASN A 392 8.76 -16.03 15.99
C ASN A 392 9.84 -15.38 15.14
N TRP A 393 11.12 -15.71 15.40
CA TRP A 393 12.27 -15.14 14.71
C TRP A 393 12.26 -15.44 13.20
N ARG A 394 11.77 -16.60 12.77
CA ARG A 394 11.74 -16.98 11.35
C ARG A 394 10.80 -16.09 10.51
N GLU A 395 9.72 -15.58 11.08
CA GLU A 395 8.83 -14.62 10.40
C GLU A 395 9.41 -13.20 10.42
N CYS A 396 9.96 -12.76 11.55
CA CYS A 396 10.70 -11.51 11.64
C CYS A 396 12.00 -11.56 10.82
N ALA A 397 12.73 -12.66 10.80
CA ALA A 397 13.95 -12.84 10.01
C ALA A 397 13.66 -12.87 8.50
N ARG A 398 12.50 -13.33 8.04
CA ARG A 398 12.08 -13.13 6.65
C ARG A 398 11.87 -11.67 6.31
N MET A 399 11.36 -10.86 7.23
CA MET A 399 11.26 -9.41 7.06
C MET A 399 12.64 -8.74 7.02
N VAL A 400 13.56 -9.18 7.89
CA VAL A 400 14.92 -8.65 8.04
C VAL A 400 15.89 -9.26 7.00
N ALA A 401 15.77 -10.55 6.65
CA ALA A 401 16.60 -11.19 5.64
C ALA A 401 16.33 -10.68 4.23
N VAL A 402 15.11 -10.26 3.95
CA VAL A 402 14.76 -9.51 2.75
C VAL A 402 15.54 -8.17 2.72
N THR A 403 15.77 -7.56 3.88
CA THR A 403 16.58 -6.33 4.02
C THR A 403 18.09 -6.63 4.03
N ALA A 404 18.54 -7.76 4.55
CA ALA A 404 19.97 -8.12 4.71
C ALA A 404 20.57 -8.81 3.47
N ALA A 405 19.83 -9.65 2.76
CA ALA A 405 20.27 -10.28 1.50
C ALA A 405 20.56 -9.26 0.38
N GLN A 406 20.22 -7.99 0.62
CA GLN A 406 20.49 -6.87 -0.28
C GLN A 406 21.82 -6.15 0.00
N ARG A 407 22.48 -6.46 1.12
CA ARG A 407 23.81 -5.90 1.45
C ARG A 407 24.98 -6.67 0.81
N THR A 408 24.74 -7.88 0.30
CA THR A 408 25.77 -8.74 -0.29
C THR A 408 25.86 -8.65 -1.81
N ASN A 409 25.09 -7.79 -2.46
CA ASN A 409 25.22 -7.54 -3.90
C ASN A 409 25.48 -6.04 -4.14
N PRO A 410 26.76 -5.63 -4.20
CA PRO A 410 27.16 -4.27 -4.57
C PRO A 410 27.22 -4.18 -6.11
N PHE A 411 26.08 -3.94 -6.78
CA PHE A 411 26.05 -3.43 -8.14
C PHE A 411 24.81 -2.55 -8.35
#